data_3f337ba215acdcbef0e938d0f9312402
#
_entry.id   3f337ba215acdcbef0e938d0f9312402
#
_cell.length_a   1.000
_cell.length_b   1.000
_cell.length_c   1.000
_cell.angle_alpha   90.00
_cell.angle_beta   90.00
_cell.angle_gamma   90.00
#
_symmetry.space_group_name_H-M   'P 1'
#
loop_
_entity.id
_entity.type
_entity.pdbx_description
1 polymer ?
#
loop_
_entity_poly.entity_id
_entity_poly.type
_entity_poly.pdbx_seq_one_letter_code
_entity_poly.pdbx_strand_id
1 'polypeptide(L)'
;MNLSLESMRPCLDGAIPAVVATSAQDGTPNVAYASQVHYVDAEHVALSYQFFSKTRENVLAHPYAQVQVVEPGSFRHFRLKLHYMRTETAGPLFEYMKAQLAGIAAQTHMDKVFVLRGADIYRVLDIESVDPHIPPAPPPSDALLSLRRTLDRLGETTDLSDLADRGLAALTAGFGIRHALLLMLDEAGAALYTLGSLGYPDSGIGAEVKVGEGLIGVAACERIPVRINYRTGDYAYQTAMRATHATEPRIPLPVLANPHSRIAVPLIHGGRLLGVLYAEKRTRRLLQPCRRGCTGRLRPPPRRAGRAGRVRAGRRRTRA
;
A
#
# COMPACT_ATOMS: atom_id res chain seq x y z
N MET A 1 -7.42 10.49 -27.19
CA MET A 1 -7.53 10.74 -25.72
C MET A 1 -6.16 11.12 -25.25
N ASN A 2 -6.02 12.28 -24.58
CA ASN A 2 -4.75 12.62 -23.95
C ASN A 2 -4.49 11.63 -22.82
N LEU A 3 -3.40 10.88 -22.89
CA LEU A 3 -2.93 10.05 -21.83
C LEU A 3 -2.47 10.93 -20.66
N SER A 4 -2.93 10.65 -19.44
CA SER A 4 -2.52 11.35 -18.23
C SER A 4 -2.02 10.37 -17.18
N LEU A 5 -1.12 10.79 -16.31
CA LEU A 5 -0.64 9.96 -15.19
C LEU A 5 -1.79 9.48 -14.30
N GLU A 6 -2.83 10.30 -14.13
CA GLU A 6 -4.02 9.92 -13.36
C GLU A 6 -4.75 8.71 -13.98
N SER A 7 -4.85 8.66 -15.32
CA SER A 7 -5.46 7.53 -16.01
C SER A 7 -4.62 6.25 -15.94
N MET A 8 -3.33 6.40 -15.67
CA MET A 8 -2.35 5.31 -15.61
C MET A 8 -2.02 4.85 -14.17
N ARG A 9 -2.69 5.39 -13.16
CA ARG A 9 -2.44 4.98 -11.75
C ARG A 9 -2.32 3.48 -11.52
N PRO A 10 -3.10 2.61 -12.15
CA PRO A 10 -2.92 1.16 -12.00
C PRO A 10 -1.54 0.64 -12.43
N CYS A 11 -0.85 1.35 -13.35
CA CYS A 11 0.52 1.02 -13.76
C CYS A 11 1.56 1.50 -12.73
N LEU A 12 1.18 2.47 -11.90
CA LEU A 12 2.06 3.22 -10.99
C LEU A 12 1.84 2.83 -9.52
N ASP A 13 1.37 1.64 -9.28
CA ASP A 13 1.16 1.07 -7.93
C ASP A 13 2.34 0.18 -7.48
N GLY A 14 3.41 0.12 -8.26
CA GLY A 14 4.55 -0.75 -7.98
C GLY A 14 4.26 -2.26 -8.07
N ALA A 15 3.17 -2.62 -8.78
CA ALA A 15 2.70 -4.01 -8.86
C ALA A 15 3.53 -4.88 -9.80
N ILE A 16 3.99 -4.30 -10.90
CA ILE A 16 4.83 -4.96 -11.91
C ILE A 16 6.14 -4.19 -11.99
N PRO A 17 7.30 -4.86 -11.93
CA PRO A 17 8.58 -4.20 -12.15
C PRO A 17 8.60 -3.52 -13.52
N ALA A 18 9.12 -2.30 -13.54
CA ALA A 18 9.24 -1.50 -14.75
C ALA A 18 10.63 -1.68 -15.39
N VAL A 19 10.68 -1.50 -16.69
CA VAL A 19 11.95 -1.46 -17.43
C VAL A 19 12.37 0.00 -17.56
N VAL A 20 13.60 0.32 -17.10
CA VAL A 20 14.18 1.66 -17.14
C VAL A 20 15.34 1.67 -18.11
N ALA A 21 15.30 2.55 -19.09
CA ALA A 21 16.40 2.80 -20.02
C ALA A 21 16.99 4.19 -19.73
N THR A 22 18.34 4.25 -19.69
CA THR A 22 19.13 5.48 -19.53
C THR A 22 20.31 5.45 -20.50
N SER A 23 20.96 6.57 -20.70
CA SER A 23 22.22 6.64 -21.44
C SER A 23 23.29 7.34 -20.62
N ALA A 24 24.52 6.88 -20.77
CA ALA A 24 25.69 7.60 -20.27
C ALA A 24 25.96 8.86 -21.11
N GLN A 25 26.88 9.70 -20.64
CA GLN A 25 27.22 10.97 -21.31
C GLN A 25 27.80 10.74 -22.71
N ASP A 26 28.47 9.61 -22.93
CA ASP A 26 29.02 9.18 -24.21
C ASP A 26 27.99 8.51 -25.14
N GLY A 27 26.70 8.48 -24.71
CA GLY A 27 25.63 7.83 -25.45
C GLY A 27 25.48 6.33 -25.22
N THR A 28 26.35 5.71 -24.41
CA THR A 28 26.25 4.26 -24.11
C THR A 28 24.91 3.95 -23.43
N PRO A 29 24.07 3.06 -24.00
CA PRO A 29 22.77 2.73 -23.42
C PRO A 29 22.90 1.80 -22.21
N ASN A 30 21.96 1.93 -21.27
CA ASN A 30 21.83 1.03 -20.14
C ASN A 30 20.35 0.72 -19.90
N VAL A 31 20.04 -0.53 -19.61
CA VAL A 31 18.69 -0.99 -19.29
C VAL A 31 18.73 -1.72 -17.95
N ALA A 32 17.79 -1.39 -17.07
CA ALA A 32 17.65 -1.99 -15.75
C ALA A 32 16.17 -2.18 -15.40
N TYR A 33 15.93 -2.93 -14.32
CA TYR A 33 14.61 -3.03 -13.73
C TYR A 33 14.48 -2.08 -12.55
N ALA A 34 13.38 -1.35 -12.47
CA ALA A 34 12.93 -0.68 -11.26
C ALA A 34 11.85 -1.54 -10.60
N SER A 35 12.05 -1.88 -9.34
CA SER A 35 11.08 -2.71 -8.60
C SER A 35 9.74 -2.01 -8.45
N GLN A 36 9.75 -0.67 -8.38
CA GLN A 36 8.55 0.12 -8.17
C GLN A 36 8.62 1.42 -8.96
N VAL A 37 7.50 1.79 -9.55
CA VAL A 37 7.20 3.13 -10.07
C VAL A 37 5.91 3.58 -9.42
N HIS A 38 5.96 4.71 -8.72
CA HIS A 38 4.82 5.26 -7.98
C HIS A 38 4.34 6.59 -8.54
N TYR A 39 3.04 6.77 -8.51
CA TYR A 39 2.40 8.05 -8.80
C TYR A 39 2.68 9.05 -7.66
N VAL A 40 3.19 10.22 -8.01
CA VAL A 40 3.40 11.33 -7.07
C VAL A 40 2.27 12.36 -7.22
N ASP A 41 2.15 12.94 -8.41
CA ASP A 41 1.12 13.91 -8.79
C ASP A 41 0.84 13.86 -10.30
N ALA A 42 0.14 14.87 -10.81
CA ALA A 42 -0.25 14.92 -12.23
C ALA A 42 0.92 14.98 -13.21
N GLU A 43 2.12 15.40 -12.76
CA GLU A 43 3.30 15.60 -13.59
C GLU A 43 4.49 14.71 -13.18
N HIS A 44 4.45 14.08 -12.00
CA HIS A 44 5.61 13.39 -11.42
C HIS A 44 5.33 11.94 -11.06
N VAL A 45 6.40 11.14 -11.23
CA VAL A 45 6.48 9.76 -10.75
C VAL A 45 7.72 9.57 -9.89
N ALA A 46 7.69 8.57 -9.01
CA ALA A 46 8.83 8.19 -8.19
C ALA A 46 9.29 6.77 -8.55
N LEU A 47 10.57 6.58 -8.74
CA LEU A 47 11.20 5.27 -8.95
C LEU A 47 11.96 4.85 -7.69
N SER A 48 11.86 3.57 -7.33
CA SER A 48 12.61 3.02 -6.20
C SER A 48 14.12 2.95 -6.51
N TYR A 49 14.91 3.59 -5.67
CA TYR A 49 16.35 3.49 -5.68
C TYR A 49 16.82 2.54 -4.56
N GLN A 50 17.47 1.45 -4.91
CA GLN A 50 17.88 0.39 -3.97
C GLN A 50 19.38 0.10 -4.00
N PHE A 51 20.02 0.19 -5.16
CA PHE A 51 21.42 -0.16 -5.34
C PHE A 51 22.18 0.95 -6.04
N PHE A 52 23.49 1.06 -5.80
CA PHE A 52 24.38 1.81 -6.69
C PHE A 52 24.39 1.11 -8.05
N SER A 53 23.80 1.75 -9.03
CA SER A 53 23.63 1.17 -10.34
C SER A 53 24.09 2.14 -11.41
N LYS A 54 24.45 1.60 -12.58
CA LYS A 54 24.76 2.39 -13.77
C LYS A 54 23.61 3.32 -14.15
N THR A 55 22.37 2.89 -13.92
CA THR A 55 21.16 3.73 -14.11
C THR A 55 21.27 5.03 -13.33
N ARG A 56 21.65 4.97 -12.04
CA ARG A 56 21.77 6.16 -11.21
C ARG A 56 22.93 7.06 -11.63
N GLU A 57 24.09 6.49 -11.94
CA GLU A 57 25.20 7.26 -12.49
C GLU A 57 24.78 8.02 -13.75
N ASN A 58 24.06 7.33 -14.63
CA ASN A 58 23.58 7.92 -15.88
C ASN A 58 22.62 9.09 -15.64
N VAL A 59 21.60 8.93 -14.78
CA VAL A 59 20.62 10.00 -14.55
C VAL A 59 21.19 11.20 -13.80
N LEU A 60 22.25 11.00 -13.00
CA LEU A 60 22.95 12.13 -12.36
C LEU A 60 23.83 12.88 -13.34
N ALA A 61 24.40 12.21 -14.34
CA ALA A 61 25.21 12.85 -15.40
C ALA A 61 24.36 13.39 -16.57
N HIS A 62 23.29 12.66 -16.91
CA HIS A 62 22.37 12.98 -18.00
C HIS A 62 20.93 12.69 -17.53
N PRO A 63 20.18 13.71 -17.09
CA PRO A 63 18.98 13.55 -16.26
C PRO A 63 17.75 13.03 -17.02
N TYR A 64 17.93 12.31 -18.10
CA TYR A 64 16.85 11.73 -18.89
C TYR A 64 16.80 10.23 -18.76
N ALA A 65 15.58 9.71 -18.60
CA ALA A 65 15.29 8.29 -18.57
C ALA A 65 14.02 7.98 -19.36
N GLN A 66 13.92 6.74 -19.80
CA GLN A 66 12.69 6.22 -20.38
C GLN A 66 12.27 5.00 -19.56
N VAL A 67 11.00 5.00 -19.14
CA VAL A 67 10.45 3.91 -18.32
C VAL A 67 9.27 3.29 -19.05
N GLN A 68 9.29 1.96 -19.17
CA GLN A 68 8.16 1.20 -19.66
C GLN A 68 7.42 0.58 -18.48
N VAL A 69 6.15 0.93 -18.33
CA VAL A 69 5.22 0.39 -17.33
C VAL A 69 4.13 -0.42 -18.00
N VAL A 70 3.59 -1.38 -17.26
CA VAL A 70 2.55 -2.29 -17.74
C VAL A 70 1.29 -2.10 -16.92
N GLU A 71 0.16 -1.95 -17.61
CA GLU A 71 -1.16 -1.93 -16.95
C GLU A 71 -1.53 -3.36 -16.57
N PRO A 72 -1.63 -3.64 -15.26
CA PRO A 72 -1.78 -5.01 -14.79
C PRO A 72 -3.09 -5.69 -15.21
N GLY A 73 -4.14 -4.94 -15.57
CA GLY A 73 -5.45 -5.45 -15.95
C GLY A 73 -5.55 -5.92 -17.40
N SER A 74 -4.99 -5.14 -18.30
CA SER A 74 -5.07 -5.35 -19.74
C SER A 74 -3.75 -5.76 -20.38
N PHE A 75 -2.65 -5.71 -19.62
CA PHE A 75 -1.26 -5.87 -20.11
C PHE A 75 -0.87 -4.84 -21.19
N ARG A 76 -1.55 -3.69 -21.22
CA ARG A 76 -1.12 -2.58 -22.07
C ARG A 76 0.18 -2.00 -21.56
N HIS A 77 1.03 -1.64 -22.49
CA HIS A 77 2.33 -1.05 -22.22
C HIS A 77 2.29 0.44 -22.47
N PHE A 78 2.88 1.18 -21.54
CA PHE A 78 3.08 2.62 -21.69
C PHE A 78 4.55 2.94 -21.50
N ARG A 79 5.01 3.91 -22.27
CA ARG A 79 6.36 4.42 -22.25
C ARG A 79 6.33 5.87 -21.77
N LEU A 80 7.06 6.13 -20.70
CA LEU A 80 7.18 7.45 -20.09
C LEU A 80 8.55 8.01 -20.39
N LYS A 81 8.64 9.22 -20.96
CA LYS A 81 9.89 9.97 -21.03
C LYS A 81 10.01 10.82 -19.77
N LEU A 82 11.10 10.69 -19.07
CA LEU A 82 11.30 11.20 -17.73
C LEU A 82 12.51 12.12 -17.65
N HIS A 83 12.39 13.17 -16.83
CA HIS A 83 13.50 14.03 -16.43
C HIS A 83 13.68 13.93 -14.93
N TYR A 84 14.88 13.50 -14.49
CA TYR A 84 15.22 13.39 -13.07
C TYR A 84 15.25 14.76 -12.41
N MET A 85 14.62 14.87 -11.24
CA MET A 85 14.52 16.13 -10.48
C MET A 85 15.34 16.07 -9.19
N ARG A 86 15.12 15.06 -8.38
CA ARG A 86 15.74 14.90 -7.06
C ARG A 86 15.51 13.52 -6.49
N THR A 87 16.24 13.19 -5.41
CA THR A 87 16.02 11.99 -4.60
C THR A 87 15.50 12.39 -3.23
N GLU A 88 14.45 11.72 -2.77
CA GLU A 88 13.96 11.81 -1.40
C GLU A 88 14.41 10.57 -0.61
N THR A 89 15.02 10.79 0.56
CA THR A 89 15.50 9.72 1.46
C THR A 89 14.74 9.69 2.78
N ALA A 90 13.75 10.56 2.94
CA ALA A 90 12.86 10.67 4.07
C ALA A 90 11.55 11.34 3.63
N GLY A 91 10.54 11.32 4.50
CA GLY A 91 9.25 11.96 4.24
C GLY A 91 8.16 10.98 3.79
N PRO A 92 6.91 11.45 3.65
CA PRO A 92 5.75 10.58 3.48
C PRO A 92 5.82 9.65 2.27
N LEU A 93 6.34 10.16 1.15
CA LEU A 93 6.49 9.35 -0.07
C LEU A 93 7.54 8.25 0.11
N PHE A 94 8.70 8.58 0.67
CA PHE A 94 9.76 7.62 0.94
C PHE A 94 9.28 6.51 1.89
N GLU A 95 8.64 6.87 3.01
CA GLU A 95 8.12 5.89 3.98
C GLU A 95 7.01 5.01 3.36
N TYR A 96 6.15 5.58 2.52
CA TYR A 96 5.17 4.81 1.78
C TYR A 96 5.83 3.79 0.84
N MET A 97 6.80 4.21 0.02
CA MET A 97 7.50 3.32 -0.92
C MET A 97 8.30 2.25 -0.19
N LYS A 98 8.92 2.59 0.95
CA LYS A 98 9.65 1.67 1.81
C LYS A 98 8.75 0.56 2.35
N ALA A 99 7.56 0.92 2.87
CA ALA A 99 6.59 -0.06 3.37
C ALA A 99 6.07 -0.98 2.25
N GLN A 100 5.77 -0.42 1.06
CA GLN A 100 5.36 -1.23 -0.09
C GLN A 100 6.45 -2.22 -0.50
N LEU A 101 7.70 -1.77 -0.55
CA LEU A 101 8.86 -2.62 -0.89
C LEU A 101 9.07 -3.70 0.17
N ALA A 102 8.96 -3.38 1.45
CA ALA A 102 9.04 -4.34 2.54
C ALA A 102 7.94 -5.40 2.45
N GLY A 103 6.71 -4.99 2.10
CA GLY A 103 5.60 -5.91 1.85
C GLY A 103 5.87 -6.88 0.69
N ILE A 104 6.46 -6.39 -0.41
CA ILE A 104 6.87 -7.24 -1.55
C ILE A 104 7.98 -8.20 -1.11
N ALA A 105 8.99 -7.70 -0.40
CA ALA A 105 10.10 -8.50 0.12
C ALA A 105 9.62 -9.62 1.06
N ALA A 106 8.73 -9.30 1.99
CA ALA A 106 8.14 -10.27 2.91
C ALA A 106 7.36 -11.38 2.18
N GLN A 107 6.72 -11.05 1.05
CA GLN A 107 6.03 -12.04 0.21
C GLN A 107 6.98 -12.96 -0.57
N THR A 108 8.17 -12.48 -0.88
CA THR A 108 9.16 -13.22 -1.68
C THR A 108 10.24 -13.87 -0.82
N HIS A 109 10.15 -13.76 0.50
CA HIS A 109 11.19 -14.20 1.46
C HIS A 109 12.56 -13.55 1.18
N MET A 110 12.54 -12.30 0.73
CA MET A 110 13.73 -11.50 0.40
C MET A 110 13.85 -10.25 1.28
N ASP A 111 13.41 -10.34 2.52
CA ASP A 111 13.29 -9.20 3.47
C ASP A 111 14.60 -8.42 3.68
N LYS A 112 15.75 -9.06 3.47
CA LYS A 112 17.06 -8.43 3.62
C LYS A 112 17.69 -7.97 2.30
N VAL A 113 17.06 -8.31 1.16
CA VAL A 113 17.62 -8.02 -0.17
C VAL A 113 17.11 -6.69 -0.69
N PHE A 114 15.81 -6.42 -0.48
CA PHE A 114 15.17 -5.19 -0.97
C PHE A 114 15.18 -4.11 0.10
N VAL A 115 16.18 -3.21 0.02
CA VAL A 115 16.29 -2.06 0.93
C VAL A 115 16.14 -0.78 0.11
N LEU A 116 15.08 -0.02 0.35
CA LEU A 116 14.90 1.30 -0.28
C LEU A 116 15.94 2.27 0.29
N ARG A 117 16.76 2.85 -0.59
CA ARG A 117 17.75 3.88 -0.26
C ARG A 117 17.29 5.29 -0.58
N GLY A 118 16.32 5.39 -1.51
CA GLY A 118 15.75 6.66 -1.91
C GLY A 118 14.59 6.48 -2.88
N ALA A 119 13.77 7.51 -2.97
CA ALA A 119 12.74 7.69 -3.98
C ALA A 119 13.24 8.73 -4.98
N ASP A 120 13.60 8.30 -6.19
CA ASP A 120 14.03 9.19 -7.25
C ASP A 120 12.80 9.79 -7.93
N ILE A 121 12.64 11.11 -7.81
CA ILE A 121 11.51 11.86 -8.37
C ILE A 121 11.84 12.31 -9.78
N TYR A 122 10.94 11.99 -10.70
CA TYR A 122 11.03 12.38 -12.10
C TYR A 122 9.81 13.16 -12.55
N ARG A 123 10.05 14.20 -13.33
CA ARG A 123 9.01 14.86 -14.11
C ARG A 123 8.73 14.05 -15.37
N VAL A 124 7.47 13.84 -15.68
CA VAL A 124 7.04 13.17 -16.91
C VAL A 124 6.96 14.20 -18.03
N LEU A 125 7.73 13.97 -19.08
CA LEU A 125 7.79 14.83 -20.25
C LEU A 125 6.81 14.42 -21.34
N ASP A 126 6.59 13.09 -21.47
CA ASP A 126 5.76 12.51 -22.51
C ASP A 126 5.25 11.14 -22.09
N ILE A 127 4.08 10.76 -22.58
CA ILE A 127 3.46 9.45 -22.35
C ILE A 127 3.03 8.86 -23.69
N GLU A 128 3.60 7.72 -24.05
CA GLU A 128 3.27 6.99 -25.26
C GLU A 128 2.59 5.65 -24.91
N SER A 129 1.46 5.35 -25.55
CA SER A 129 0.90 3.99 -25.54
C SER A 129 1.61 3.14 -26.57
N VAL A 130 2.18 2.04 -26.12
CA VAL A 130 2.81 1.06 -27.04
C VAL A 130 1.77 0.16 -27.68
N ASP A 131 0.60 0.06 -27.05
CA ASP A 131 -0.53 -0.74 -27.52
C ASP A 131 -1.75 0.15 -27.79
N PRO A 132 -2.28 0.19 -29.02
CA PRO A 132 -3.40 1.09 -29.38
C PRO A 132 -4.75 0.67 -28.78
N HIS A 133 -4.86 -0.51 -28.20
CA HIS A 133 -6.14 -1.01 -27.69
C HIS A 133 -6.42 -0.52 -26.27
N ILE A 134 -7.32 0.46 -26.16
CA ILE A 134 -7.77 1.00 -24.86
C ILE A 134 -9.12 0.37 -24.50
N PRO A 135 -9.21 -0.56 -23.54
CA PRO A 135 -10.50 -1.03 -23.07
C PRO A 135 -11.29 0.10 -22.41
N PRO A 136 -12.63 0.08 -22.48
CA PRO A 136 -13.46 1.11 -21.87
C PRO A 136 -13.20 1.22 -20.37
N ALA A 137 -13.24 2.44 -19.84
CA ALA A 137 -13.12 2.66 -18.40
C ALA A 137 -14.26 1.92 -17.66
N PRO A 138 -13.97 1.26 -16.53
CA PRO A 138 -15.03 0.66 -15.74
C PRO A 138 -16.03 1.72 -15.28
N PRO A 139 -17.31 1.37 -15.12
CA PRO A 139 -18.32 2.32 -14.65
C PRO A 139 -17.94 2.91 -13.30
N PRO A 140 -18.31 4.17 -13.00
CA PRO A 140 -18.05 4.77 -11.72
C PRO A 140 -18.71 3.93 -10.61
N SER A 141 -17.95 3.62 -9.56
CA SER A 141 -18.47 2.90 -8.40
C SER A 141 -19.09 3.88 -7.40
N ASP A 142 -20.25 3.56 -6.84
CA ASP A 142 -20.88 4.30 -5.74
C ASP A 142 -20.16 4.07 -4.39
N ALA A 143 -18.83 4.07 -4.40
CA ALA A 143 -18.01 3.73 -3.25
C ALA A 143 -18.30 4.65 -2.04
N LEU A 144 -18.58 5.94 -2.27
CA LEU A 144 -18.91 6.88 -1.21
C LEU A 144 -20.28 6.57 -0.56
N LEU A 145 -21.26 6.23 -1.36
CA LEU A 145 -22.57 5.82 -0.85
C LEU A 145 -22.48 4.51 -0.08
N SER A 146 -21.70 3.56 -0.60
CA SER A 146 -21.43 2.29 0.09
C SER A 146 -20.70 2.50 1.41
N LEU A 147 -19.70 3.41 1.44
CA LEU A 147 -18.99 3.77 2.66
C LEU A 147 -19.94 4.38 3.70
N ARG A 148 -20.77 5.35 3.31
CA ARG A 148 -21.74 5.97 4.19
C ARG A 148 -22.67 4.92 4.81
N ARG A 149 -23.30 4.06 3.99
CA ARG A 149 -24.19 2.99 4.47
C ARG A 149 -23.49 2.02 5.42
N THR A 150 -22.20 1.75 5.18
CA THR A 150 -21.39 0.91 6.06
C THR A 150 -21.18 1.58 7.41
N LEU A 151 -20.79 2.86 7.42
CA LEU A 151 -20.56 3.61 8.65
C LEU A 151 -21.84 3.77 9.48
N ASP A 152 -22.99 4.03 8.84
CA ASP A 152 -24.29 4.13 9.51
C ASP A 152 -24.60 2.80 10.24
N ARG A 153 -24.40 1.64 9.60
CA ARG A 153 -24.64 0.32 10.21
C ARG A 153 -23.67 -0.03 11.33
N LEU A 154 -22.40 0.37 11.22
CA LEU A 154 -21.39 0.11 12.24
C LEU A 154 -21.60 0.97 13.49
N GLY A 155 -22.19 2.15 13.34
CA GLY A 155 -22.52 3.04 14.46
C GLY A 155 -23.63 2.52 15.39
N GLU A 156 -24.36 1.48 14.98
CA GLU A 156 -25.48 0.90 15.74
C GLU A 156 -25.05 -0.20 16.72
N THR A 157 -23.78 -0.63 16.70
CA THR A 157 -23.31 -1.74 17.54
C THR A 157 -22.31 -1.26 18.59
N THR A 158 -22.36 -1.87 19.76
CA THR A 158 -21.45 -1.63 20.88
C THR A 158 -20.59 -2.85 21.22
N ASP A 159 -20.92 -4.01 20.66
CA ASP A 159 -20.15 -5.25 20.85
C ASP A 159 -19.07 -5.38 19.78
N LEU A 160 -17.84 -5.76 20.19
CA LEU A 160 -16.69 -5.88 19.31
C LEU A 160 -16.84 -7.02 18.30
N SER A 161 -17.44 -8.14 18.70
CA SER A 161 -17.66 -9.29 17.80
C SER A 161 -18.69 -8.95 16.74
N ASP A 162 -19.82 -8.35 17.13
CA ASP A 162 -20.86 -7.89 16.19
C ASP A 162 -20.32 -6.78 15.25
N LEU A 163 -19.47 -5.89 15.77
CA LEU A 163 -18.79 -4.87 14.96
C LEU A 163 -17.88 -5.50 13.89
N ALA A 164 -17.12 -6.54 14.27
CA ALA A 164 -16.24 -7.28 13.37
C ALA A 164 -17.06 -7.97 12.25
N ASP A 165 -18.11 -8.69 12.62
CA ASP A 165 -18.96 -9.42 11.68
C ASP A 165 -19.68 -8.47 10.71
N ARG A 166 -20.28 -7.41 11.21
CA ARG A 166 -20.93 -6.39 10.38
C ARG A 166 -19.94 -5.66 9.48
N GLY A 167 -18.75 -5.35 10.00
CA GLY A 167 -17.68 -4.72 9.23
C GLY A 167 -17.23 -5.60 8.06
N LEU A 168 -16.99 -6.87 8.31
CA LEU A 168 -16.62 -7.82 7.28
C LEU A 168 -17.74 -8.06 6.26
N ALA A 169 -19.00 -8.21 6.72
CA ALA A 169 -20.15 -8.35 5.82
C ALA A 169 -20.34 -7.11 4.92
N ALA A 170 -20.11 -5.90 5.46
CA ALA A 170 -20.20 -4.67 4.71
C ALA A 170 -19.18 -4.57 3.57
N LEU A 171 -18.02 -5.21 3.71
CA LEU A 171 -17.01 -5.29 2.64
C LEU A 171 -17.55 -6.02 1.40
N THR A 172 -18.35 -7.08 1.61
CA THR A 172 -18.99 -7.78 0.48
C THR A 172 -20.08 -6.92 -0.15
N ALA A 173 -21.00 -6.39 0.65
CA ALA A 173 -22.16 -5.66 0.17
C ALA A 173 -21.78 -4.32 -0.50
N GLY A 174 -20.82 -3.60 0.07
CA GLY A 174 -20.44 -2.27 -0.39
C GLY A 174 -19.33 -2.25 -1.42
N PHE A 175 -18.39 -3.22 -1.37
CA PHE A 175 -17.15 -3.16 -2.14
C PHE A 175 -16.86 -4.44 -2.93
N GLY A 176 -17.71 -5.46 -2.83
CA GLY A 176 -17.53 -6.73 -3.53
C GLY A 176 -16.29 -7.51 -3.08
N ILE A 177 -15.83 -7.28 -1.85
CA ILE A 177 -14.72 -8.01 -1.22
C ILE A 177 -15.32 -9.24 -0.53
N ARG A 178 -14.91 -10.43 -0.97
CA ARG A 178 -15.50 -11.69 -0.49
C ARG A 178 -14.59 -12.47 0.45
N HIS A 179 -13.31 -12.09 0.57
CA HIS A 179 -12.35 -12.76 1.43
C HIS A 179 -11.59 -11.69 2.20
N ALA A 180 -11.76 -11.68 3.49
CA ALA A 180 -11.12 -10.72 4.39
C ALA A 180 -10.92 -11.31 5.78
N LEU A 181 -9.93 -10.81 6.50
CA LEU A 181 -9.64 -11.10 7.89
C LEU A 181 -9.56 -9.78 8.66
N LEU A 182 -10.14 -9.76 9.83
CA LEU A 182 -9.90 -8.71 10.82
C LEU A 182 -9.00 -9.26 11.90
N LEU A 183 -7.82 -8.65 12.04
CA LEU A 183 -6.86 -9.04 13.06
C LEU A 183 -6.72 -7.91 14.08
N MET A 184 -6.63 -8.27 15.35
CA MET A 184 -6.41 -7.33 16.44
C MET A 184 -5.01 -7.51 17.01
N LEU A 185 -4.42 -6.39 17.44
CA LEU A 185 -3.12 -6.40 18.10
C LEU A 185 -3.27 -6.95 19.51
N ASP A 186 -2.35 -7.81 19.93
CA ASP A 186 -2.29 -8.31 21.28
C ASP A 186 -1.89 -7.21 22.29
N GLU A 187 -2.06 -7.46 23.58
CA GLU A 187 -1.71 -6.49 24.64
C GLU A 187 -0.22 -6.18 24.68
N ALA A 188 0.62 -7.14 24.31
CA ALA A 188 2.07 -6.98 24.26
C ALA A 188 2.56 -6.16 23.07
N GLY A 189 1.70 -5.97 22.05
CA GLY A 189 2.04 -5.28 20.80
C GLY A 189 2.99 -6.05 19.89
N ALA A 190 3.12 -7.37 20.11
CA ALA A 190 4.08 -8.22 19.40
C ALA A 190 3.44 -9.06 18.29
N ALA A 191 2.16 -9.40 18.43
CA ALA A 191 1.44 -10.24 17.49
C ALA A 191 0.02 -9.71 17.21
N LEU A 192 -0.50 -10.11 16.08
CA LEU A 192 -1.88 -9.88 15.64
C LEU A 192 -2.60 -11.23 15.66
N TYR A 193 -3.77 -11.31 16.27
CA TYR A 193 -4.61 -12.48 16.25
C TYR A 193 -5.88 -12.24 15.43
N THR A 194 -6.32 -13.25 14.69
CA THR A 194 -7.52 -13.17 13.85
C THR A 194 -8.76 -13.16 14.74
N LEU A 195 -9.49 -12.04 14.74
CA LEU A 195 -10.76 -11.86 15.44
C LEU A 195 -11.95 -12.27 14.58
N GLY A 196 -11.91 -11.95 13.29
CA GLY A 196 -12.99 -12.21 12.34
C GLY A 196 -12.47 -12.65 10.99
N SER A 197 -13.27 -13.47 10.30
CA SER A 197 -12.93 -14.09 9.02
C SER A 197 -14.15 -14.10 8.10
N LEU A 198 -13.93 -13.76 6.84
CA LEU A 198 -14.97 -13.72 5.82
C LEU A 198 -14.56 -14.54 4.59
N GLY A 199 -15.41 -15.47 4.19
CA GLY A 199 -15.35 -16.14 2.89
C GLY A 199 -14.31 -17.24 2.71
N TYR A 200 -13.57 -17.59 3.75
CA TYR A 200 -12.63 -18.71 3.72
C TYR A 200 -13.32 -20.01 4.21
N PRO A 201 -12.92 -21.18 3.68
CA PRO A 201 -13.45 -22.47 4.16
C PRO A 201 -13.16 -22.70 5.64
N ASP A 202 -11.92 -22.38 6.06
CA ASP A 202 -11.50 -22.42 7.45
C ASP A 202 -11.50 -21.00 8.00
N SER A 203 -12.06 -20.78 9.16
CA SER A 203 -12.19 -19.43 9.72
C SER A 203 -10.83 -18.81 10.06
N GLY A 204 -9.87 -19.63 10.50
CA GLY A 204 -8.58 -19.14 10.99
C GLY A 204 -8.68 -18.20 12.19
N ILE A 205 -9.83 -18.17 12.88
CA ILE A 205 -9.99 -17.37 14.11
C ILE A 205 -8.98 -17.87 15.13
N GLY A 206 -8.27 -16.92 15.76
CA GLY A 206 -7.17 -17.21 16.67
C GLY A 206 -5.81 -17.46 16.00
N ALA A 207 -5.75 -17.48 14.65
CA ALA A 207 -4.46 -17.53 13.96
C ALA A 207 -3.65 -16.26 14.26
N GLU A 208 -2.35 -16.44 14.51
CA GLU A 208 -1.45 -15.36 14.90
C GLU A 208 -0.48 -14.99 13.78
N VAL A 209 -0.19 -13.71 13.68
CA VAL A 209 0.82 -13.12 12.78
C VAL A 209 1.69 -12.18 13.58
N LYS A 210 3.00 -12.39 13.58
CA LYS A 210 3.91 -11.47 14.27
C LYS A 210 3.99 -10.12 13.56
N VAL A 211 4.10 -9.05 14.35
CA VAL A 211 4.35 -7.71 13.81
C VAL A 211 5.69 -7.71 13.07
N GLY A 212 5.68 -7.19 11.84
CA GLY A 212 6.84 -7.20 10.95
C GLY A 212 6.93 -8.43 10.03
N GLU A 213 6.15 -9.49 10.26
CA GLU A 213 6.19 -10.70 9.43
C GLU A 213 5.06 -10.74 8.39
N GLY A 214 5.39 -11.06 7.16
CA GLY A 214 4.43 -11.15 6.06
C GLY A 214 3.76 -9.80 5.74
N LEU A 215 2.76 -9.82 4.86
CA LEU A 215 2.07 -8.59 4.43
C LEU A 215 1.31 -7.89 5.58
N ILE A 216 0.67 -8.69 6.42
CA ILE A 216 -0.15 -8.22 7.54
C ILE A 216 0.75 -7.60 8.62
N GLY A 217 1.82 -8.32 9.01
CA GLY A 217 2.75 -7.85 10.04
C GLY A 217 3.55 -6.62 9.60
N VAL A 218 3.91 -6.52 8.32
CA VAL A 218 4.58 -5.32 7.76
C VAL A 218 3.64 -4.13 7.81
N ALA A 219 2.36 -4.28 7.42
CA ALA A 219 1.39 -3.19 7.50
C ALA A 219 1.18 -2.71 8.95
N ALA A 220 1.22 -3.62 9.93
CA ALA A 220 1.16 -3.28 11.34
C ALA A 220 2.39 -2.52 11.81
N CYS A 221 3.58 -3.00 11.47
CA CYS A 221 4.86 -2.43 11.86
C CYS A 221 5.04 -1.01 11.30
N GLU A 222 4.87 -0.86 10.01
CA GLU A 222 5.07 0.42 9.30
C GLU A 222 3.85 1.37 9.43
N ARG A 223 2.70 0.87 9.92
CA ARG A 223 1.44 1.63 10.09
C ARG A 223 0.95 2.28 8.79
N ILE A 224 1.23 1.65 7.67
CA ILE A 224 0.88 2.11 6.31
C ILE A 224 0.12 1.00 5.61
N PRO A 225 -0.94 1.31 4.82
CA PRO A 225 -1.60 0.31 3.98
C PRO A 225 -0.62 -0.28 2.97
N VAL A 226 -0.48 -1.61 2.98
CA VAL A 226 0.38 -2.34 2.04
C VAL A 226 -0.50 -3.12 1.07
N ARG A 227 -0.29 -2.93 -0.23
CA ARG A 227 -1.06 -3.57 -1.28
C ARG A 227 -0.15 -4.28 -2.27
N ILE A 228 -0.48 -5.53 -2.58
CA ILE A 228 0.17 -6.30 -3.63
C ILE A 228 -0.88 -6.65 -4.67
N ASN A 229 -0.71 -6.11 -5.87
CA ASN A 229 -1.52 -6.43 -7.02
C ASN A 229 -0.69 -7.27 -7.96
N TYR A 230 -1.30 -8.29 -8.58
CA TYR A 230 -0.71 -9.15 -9.59
C TYR A 230 0.52 -9.95 -9.18
N ARG A 231 0.33 -11.21 -9.25
CA ARG A 231 1.42 -12.18 -9.15
C ARG A 231 1.62 -12.79 -10.54
N THR A 232 2.47 -12.14 -11.32
CA THR A 232 3.00 -12.73 -12.53
C THR A 232 3.97 -13.85 -12.17
N GLY A 233 3.98 -14.95 -12.89
CA GLY A 233 5.00 -16.02 -13.02
C GLY A 233 5.78 -16.54 -11.80
N ASP A 234 6.08 -15.69 -10.84
CA ASP A 234 6.87 -15.99 -9.64
C ASP A 234 6.15 -16.87 -8.60
N TYR A 235 4.86 -17.13 -8.80
CA TYR A 235 4.06 -17.88 -7.84
C TYR A 235 4.57 -19.31 -7.63
N ALA A 236 4.98 -19.97 -8.69
CA ALA A 236 5.50 -21.34 -8.60
C ALA A 236 6.81 -21.39 -7.80
N TYR A 237 7.70 -20.41 -8.03
CA TYR A 237 8.95 -20.28 -7.28
C TYR A 237 8.72 -19.95 -5.82
N GLN A 238 7.83 -19.01 -5.51
CA GLN A 238 7.49 -18.62 -4.15
C GLN A 238 6.77 -19.75 -3.38
N THR A 239 5.92 -20.54 -4.06
CA THR A 239 5.26 -21.70 -3.45
C THR A 239 6.28 -22.78 -3.09
N ALA A 240 7.28 -23.00 -3.95
CA ALA A 240 8.37 -23.93 -3.67
C ALA A 240 9.24 -23.45 -2.48
N MET A 241 9.54 -22.15 -2.40
CA MET A 241 10.31 -21.58 -1.29
C MET A 241 9.57 -21.64 0.05
N ARG A 242 8.25 -21.43 0.05
CA ARG A 242 7.43 -21.59 1.27
C ARG A 242 7.44 -22.99 1.82
N ALA A 243 7.43 -23.98 0.97
CA ALA A 243 7.44 -25.38 1.38
C ALA A 243 8.75 -25.76 2.13
N THR A 244 9.86 -25.04 1.92
CA THR A 244 11.16 -25.33 2.53
C THR A 244 11.41 -24.63 3.88
N HIS A 245 10.61 -23.60 4.25
CA HIS A 245 10.88 -22.77 5.43
C HIS A 245 9.69 -22.59 6.41
N ALA A 246 8.61 -23.34 6.23
CA ALA A 246 7.43 -23.21 7.08
C ALA A 246 7.61 -23.93 8.42
N THR A 247 7.75 -23.16 9.50
CA THR A 247 7.34 -23.63 10.83
C THR A 247 5.82 -23.61 10.84
N GLU A 248 5.16 -24.76 10.94
CA GLU A 248 3.69 -24.81 10.92
C GLU A 248 3.09 -24.05 12.11
N PRO A 249 2.30 -23.01 11.88
CA PRO A 249 1.58 -22.35 12.96
C PRO A 249 0.51 -23.30 13.54
N ARG A 250 0.24 -23.21 14.84
CA ARG A 250 -0.79 -24.02 15.53
C ARG A 250 -2.17 -23.87 14.88
N ILE A 251 -2.51 -22.68 14.43
CA ILE A 251 -3.72 -22.37 13.65
C ILE A 251 -3.26 -21.71 12.37
N PRO A 252 -3.46 -22.31 11.20
CA PRO A 252 -3.02 -21.72 9.94
C PRO A 252 -3.88 -20.50 9.59
N LEU A 253 -3.22 -19.44 9.15
CA LEU A 253 -3.91 -18.29 8.59
C LEU A 253 -4.57 -18.68 7.27
N PRO A 254 -5.90 -18.52 7.10
CA PRO A 254 -6.56 -18.87 5.86
C PRO A 254 -6.13 -17.94 4.74
N VAL A 255 -5.84 -18.50 3.57
CA VAL A 255 -5.44 -17.77 2.38
C VAL A 255 -6.12 -18.34 1.15
N LEU A 256 -6.43 -17.49 0.19
CA LEU A 256 -6.90 -17.94 -1.10
C LEU A 256 -5.80 -18.68 -1.87
N ALA A 257 -6.17 -19.78 -2.52
CA ALA A 257 -5.32 -20.32 -3.57
C ALA A 257 -5.24 -19.33 -4.74
N ASN A 258 -4.03 -18.86 -5.05
CA ASN A 258 -3.75 -17.93 -6.16
C ASN A 258 -4.53 -16.58 -6.11
N PRO A 259 -4.45 -15.79 -5.06
CA PRO A 259 -5.05 -14.47 -5.06
C PRO A 259 -4.31 -13.55 -6.04
N HIS A 260 -5.04 -12.80 -6.85
CA HIS A 260 -4.48 -11.83 -7.78
C HIS A 260 -4.18 -10.49 -7.12
N SER A 261 -4.87 -10.15 -6.06
CA SER A 261 -4.54 -8.96 -5.27
C SER A 261 -4.79 -9.18 -3.77
N ARG A 262 -3.97 -8.51 -2.97
CA ARG A 262 -3.99 -8.53 -1.52
C ARG A 262 -3.80 -7.12 -1.00
N ILE A 263 -4.46 -6.81 0.09
CA ILE A 263 -4.27 -5.54 0.80
C ILE A 263 -4.31 -5.78 2.31
N ALA A 264 -3.39 -5.15 3.03
CA ALA A 264 -3.40 -5.05 4.47
C ALA A 264 -3.50 -3.58 4.86
N VAL A 265 -4.51 -3.22 5.63
CA VAL A 265 -4.78 -1.84 6.06
C VAL A 265 -4.69 -1.78 7.57
N PRO A 266 -3.74 -1.04 8.15
CA PRO A 266 -3.65 -0.88 9.60
C PRO A 266 -4.83 -0.05 10.13
N LEU A 267 -5.42 -0.51 11.21
CA LEU A 267 -6.48 0.18 11.93
C LEU A 267 -5.86 1.03 13.03
N ILE A 268 -5.90 2.34 12.86
CA ILE A 268 -5.24 3.28 13.75
C ILE A 268 -6.26 4.24 14.33
N HIS A 269 -6.26 4.37 15.66
CA HIS A 269 -7.07 5.36 16.37
C HIS A 269 -6.20 6.15 17.36
N GLY A 270 -6.25 7.47 17.29
CA GLY A 270 -5.45 8.34 18.16
C GLY A 270 -3.92 8.13 18.04
N GLY A 271 -3.42 7.66 16.89
CA GLY A 271 -2.01 7.31 16.69
C GLY A 271 -1.61 5.92 17.20
N ARG A 272 -2.54 5.19 17.84
CA ARG A 272 -2.32 3.83 18.33
C ARG A 272 -2.80 2.81 17.31
N LEU A 273 -1.98 1.81 17.02
CA LEU A 273 -2.38 0.65 16.23
C LEU A 273 -3.34 -0.22 17.05
N LEU A 274 -4.49 -0.53 16.48
CA LEU A 274 -5.49 -1.44 17.07
C LEU A 274 -5.44 -2.82 16.44
N GLY A 275 -5.13 -2.90 15.15
CA GLY A 275 -5.15 -4.12 14.38
C GLY A 275 -4.91 -3.90 12.90
N VAL A 276 -5.25 -4.89 12.08
CA VAL A 276 -5.12 -4.85 10.62
C VAL A 276 -6.36 -5.46 9.97
N LEU A 277 -6.92 -4.77 8.99
CA LEU A 277 -7.89 -5.34 8.07
C LEU A 277 -7.13 -5.88 6.85
N TYR A 278 -7.25 -7.19 6.61
CA TYR A 278 -6.65 -7.86 5.46
C TYR A 278 -7.71 -8.33 4.49
N ALA A 279 -7.49 -8.17 3.20
CA ALA A 279 -8.41 -8.63 2.18
C ALA A 279 -7.69 -9.20 0.96
N GLU A 280 -8.32 -10.21 0.33
CA GLU A 280 -7.83 -10.88 -0.86
C GLU A 280 -8.90 -10.93 -1.96
N LYS A 281 -8.46 -10.96 -3.21
CA LYS A 281 -9.35 -11.12 -4.35
C LYS A 281 -8.71 -11.95 -5.47
N ARG A 282 -9.48 -12.85 -6.08
CA ARG A 282 -9.05 -13.62 -7.26
C ARG A 282 -9.11 -12.80 -8.54
N THR A 283 -9.88 -11.72 -8.56
CA THR A 283 -9.95 -10.82 -9.71
C THR A 283 -8.90 -9.71 -9.61
N ARG A 284 -8.47 -9.20 -10.74
CA ARG A 284 -7.30 -8.33 -10.92
C ARG A 284 -7.31 -6.98 -10.21
N ARG A 285 -8.34 -6.59 -9.43
CA ARG A 285 -8.39 -5.31 -8.70
C ARG A 285 -9.10 -5.45 -7.36
N LEU A 286 -8.42 -5.20 -6.25
CA LEU A 286 -9.03 -5.18 -4.92
C LEU A 286 -9.65 -3.81 -4.60
N LEU A 287 -8.90 -2.76 -4.76
CA LEU A 287 -9.35 -1.39 -4.52
C LEU A 287 -8.66 -0.50 -5.54
N GLN A 288 -9.43 0.23 -6.33
CA GLN A 288 -8.86 1.36 -7.04
C GLN A 288 -8.65 2.49 -6.03
N PRO A 289 -7.53 3.21 -6.08
CA PRO A 289 -7.44 4.47 -5.36
C PRO A 289 -8.63 5.33 -5.80
N CYS A 290 -9.30 5.96 -4.84
CA CYS A 290 -10.41 6.86 -5.11
C CYS A 290 -9.96 7.89 -6.18
N ARG A 291 -10.69 8.02 -7.29
CA ARG A 291 -10.29 8.83 -8.45
C ARG A 291 -10.19 10.34 -8.16
N ARG A 292 -10.44 10.78 -6.93
CA ARG A 292 -10.28 12.17 -6.50
C ARG A 292 -9.61 12.21 -5.13
N GLY A 293 -8.32 12.55 -5.12
CA GLY A 293 -7.67 13.24 -4.02
C GLY A 293 -7.69 12.60 -2.62
N CYS A 294 -7.94 11.28 -2.49
CA CYS A 294 -7.81 10.60 -1.22
C CYS A 294 -6.35 10.25 -0.86
N THR A 295 -5.40 11.06 -1.29
CA THR A 295 -4.21 11.36 -0.50
C THR A 295 -4.64 12.39 0.57
N GLY A 296 -5.73 12.10 1.26
CA GLY A 296 -6.11 12.86 2.44
C GLY A 296 -5.00 12.66 3.44
N ARG A 297 -4.13 13.65 3.55
CA ARG A 297 -3.45 13.91 4.80
C ARG A 297 -4.55 13.85 5.84
N LEU A 298 -4.62 12.79 6.64
CA LEU A 298 -5.28 12.85 7.92
C LEU A 298 -4.54 13.95 8.68
N ARG A 299 -5.02 15.19 8.54
CA ARG A 299 -4.58 16.28 9.40
C ARG A 299 -4.83 15.76 10.82
N PRO A 300 -3.82 15.71 11.67
CA PRO A 300 -4.08 15.45 13.07
C PRO A 300 -5.12 16.48 13.55
N PRO A 301 -6.11 16.08 14.34
CA PRO A 301 -7.09 17.01 14.86
C PRO A 301 -6.35 18.15 15.57
N PRO A 302 -6.81 19.41 15.47
CA PRO A 302 -6.15 20.53 16.13
C PRO A 302 -6.03 20.20 17.61
N ARG A 303 -4.83 20.31 18.15
CA ARG A 303 -4.58 20.17 19.59
C ARG A 303 -5.53 21.16 20.28
N ARG A 304 -6.46 20.66 21.07
CA ARG A 304 -7.26 21.50 21.96
C ARG A 304 -6.29 22.24 22.86
N ALA A 305 -6.22 23.55 22.67
CA ALA A 305 -5.51 24.43 23.58
C ALA A 305 -6.06 24.20 25.01
N GLY A 306 -5.26 23.63 25.88
CA GLY A 306 -5.62 23.47 27.28
C GLY A 306 -5.89 24.85 27.85
N ARG A 307 -7.13 25.07 28.31
CA ARG A 307 -7.46 26.22 29.17
C ARG A 307 -6.61 26.09 30.42
N ALA A 308 -5.55 26.88 30.48
CA ALA A 308 -4.83 27.11 31.71
C ALA A 308 -5.80 27.81 32.68
N GLY A 309 -6.33 27.07 33.65
CA GLY A 309 -7.11 27.62 34.76
C GLY A 309 -6.18 28.48 35.58
N ARG A 310 -6.38 29.79 35.55
CA ARG A 310 -5.75 30.73 36.49
C ARG A 310 -6.30 30.43 37.89
N VAL A 311 -5.51 29.81 38.73
CA VAL A 311 -5.75 29.73 40.15
C VAL A 311 -5.53 31.14 40.71
N ARG A 312 -6.60 31.81 41.14
CA ARG A 312 -6.54 33.04 41.91
C ARG A 312 -6.05 32.70 43.32
N ALA A 313 -4.85 33.12 43.64
CA ALA A 313 -4.35 33.14 45.03
C ALA A 313 -5.15 34.18 45.81
N GLY A 314 -5.99 33.73 46.74
CA GLY A 314 -6.69 34.56 47.73
C GLY A 314 -5.71 35.04 48.77
N ARG A 315 -5.43 36.35 48.80
CA ARG A 315 -4.76 37.01 49.90
C ARG A 315 -5.72 37.07 51.11
N ARG A 316 -5.42 36.31 52.15
CA ARG A 316 -5.97 36.52 53.48
C ARG A 316 -5.32 37.78 54.08
N ARG A 317 -6.10 38.79 54.35
CA ARG A 317 -5.75 39.89 55.28
C ARG A 317 -6.03 39.39 56.69
N THR A 318 -4.99 39.33 57.52
CA THR A 318 -5.09 39.31 58.98
C THR A 318 -5.18 40.75 59.47
N ARG A 319 -6.21 41.04 60.26
CA ARG A 319 -6.29 42.18 61.13
C ARG A 319 -5.89 41.67 62.55
N ALA A 320 -5.04 42.34 63.18
CA ALA A 320 -5.09 42.86 64.52
C ALA A 320 -3.91 43.80 64.70
#